data_66b5a41e689302f6c00607b35f0b8dd8
#
_entry.id   66b5a41e689302f6c00607b35f0b8dd8
#
_cell.length_a   1.000
_cell.length_b   1.000
_cell.length_c   1.000
_cell.angle_alpha   90.00
_cell.angle_beta   90.00
_cell.angle_gamma   90.00
#
_symmetry.space_group_name_H-M   'P 1'
#
loop_
_entity.id
_entity.type
_entity.pdbx_description
1 polymer ?
#
loop_
_entity_poly.entity_id
_entity_poly.type
_entity_poly.pdbx_seq_one_letter_code
_entity_poly.pdbx_strand_id
1 'polypeptide(L)'
;MSAVAEQVRIRPLNELDIARIVSIDERLTGVYRPEVWERRIMYYLRRDPDASQVAELGGKVVGFMLADIRGGEFGLEETGGWIERFGVDPDFQGRSLGRKLFEAVVVHLKRQGAATVRTLVEKSDSELASFLRAVGFKDAPLAALEMRIS
;
A
#
# COMPACT_ATOMS: atom_id res chain seq x y z
N MET A 1 -34.62 12.86 -0.84
CA MET A 1 -33.31 13.44 -1.10
C MET A 1 -32.38 12.33 -1.52
N SER A 2 -31.88 12.40 -2.71
CA SER A 2 -30.88 11.45 -3.11
C SER A 2 -29.58 11.80 -2.40
N ALA A 3 -29.04 10.87 -1.64
CA ALA A 3 -27.69 11.00 -1.18
C ALA A 3 -26.79 11.07 -2.42
N VAL A 4 -26.04 12.14 -2.57
CA VAL A 4 -24.97 12.18 -3.56
C VAL A 4 -24.04 11.03 -3.17
N ALA A 5 -23.89 10.04 -4.02
CA ALA A 5 -22.97 8.95 -3.75
C ALA A 5 -21.59 9.56 -3.50
N GLU A 6 -21.02 9.29 -2.34
CA GLU A 6 -19.67 9.72 -2.03
C GLU A 6 -18.73 9.13 -3.07
N GLN A 7 -18.02 9.98 -3.77
CA GLN A 7 -17.05 9.53 -4.75
C GLN A 7 -15.71 9.24 -4.07
N VAL A 8 -15.17 8.10 -4.38
CA VAL A 8 -13.81 7.75 -3.97
C VAL A 8 -12.84 8.59 -4.80
N ARG A 9 -11.96 9.28 -4.14
CA ARG A 9 -10.84 9.97 -4.75
C ARG A 9 -9.56 9.26 -4.38
N ILE A 10 -8.82 8.82 -5.39
CA ILE A 10 -7.48 8.26 -5.19
C ILE A 10 -6.47 9.34 -5.54
N ARG A 11 -5.56 9.62 -4.64
CA ARG A 11 -4.53 10.63 -4.83
C ARG A 11 -3.21 10.22 -4.18
N PRO A 12 -2.09 10.88 -4.55
CA PRO A 12 -0.82 10.63 -3.87
C PRO A 12 -0.89 10.92 -2.38
N LEU A 13 -0.14 10.13 -1.63
CA LEU A 13 0.07 10.29 -0.20
C LEU A 13 0.81 11.61 0.07
N ASN A 14 0.46 12.30 1.18
CA ASN A 14 1.25 13.42 1.67
C ASN A 14 1.39 13.33 3.20
N GLU A 15 2.25 14.17 3.78
CA GLU A 15 2.52 14.09 5.22
C GLU A 15 1.34 14.46 6.11
N LEU A 16 0.34 15.18 5.58
CA LEU A 16 -0.88 15.49 6.32
C LEU A 16 -1.76 14.26 6.54
N ASP A 17 -1.49 13.17 5.84
CA ASP A 17 -2.25 11.92 5.95
C ASP A 17 -1.76 11.02 7.09
N ILE A 18 -0.62 11.34 7.70
CA ILE A 18 0.00 10.48 8.72
C ILE A 18 -0.95 10.15 9.85
N ALA A 19 -1.62 11.16 10.41
CA ALA A 19 -2.51 10.96 11.56
C ALA A 19 -3.66 9.99 11.23
N ARG A 20 -4.24 10.10 10.04
CA ARG A 20 -5.31 9.19 9.62
C ARG A 20 -4.81 7.78 9.38
N ILE A 21 -3.63 7.62 8.81
CA ILE A 21 -3.05 6.30 8.59
C ILE A 21 -2.72 5.63 9.93
N VAL A 22 -2.20 6.38 10.89
CA VAL A 22 -1.96 5.89 12.26
C VAL A 22 -3.28 5.38 12.88
N SER A 23 -4.36 6.13 12.70
CA SER A 23 -5.69 5.74 13.19
C SER A 23 -6.21 4.47 12.50
N ILE A 24 -6.06 4.38 11.19
CA ILE A 24 -6.47 3.19 10.44
C ILE A 24 -5.68 1.96 10.90
N ASP A 25 -4.37 2.09 11.05
CA ASP A 25 -3.50 1.01 11.53
C ASP A 25 -3.93 0.56 12.93
N GLU A 26 -4.20 1.50 13.84
CA GLU A 26 -4.64 1.16 15.18
C GLU A 26 -5.95 0.38 15.16
N ARG A 27 -6.89 0.77 14.31
CA ARG A 27 -8.15 0.04 14.17
C ARG A 27 -7.98 -1.35 13.59
N LEU A 28 -7.00 -1.54 12.70
CA LEU A 28 -6.73 -2.83 12.09
C LEU A 28 -5.93 -3.77 13.00
N THR A 29 -4.99 -3.24 13.77
CA THR A 29 -4.04 -4.05 14.54
C THR A 29 -4.25 -3.99 16.06
N GLY A 30 -4.96 -2.97 16.54
CA GLY A 30 -5.11 -2.72 17.97
C GLY A 30 -3.91 -2.01 18.60
N VAL A 31 -2.92 -1.62 17.82
CA VAL A 31 -1.68 -1.01 18.31
C VAL A 31 -1.55 0.42 17.82
N TYR A 32 -1.42 1.38 18.75
CA TYR A 32 -1.17 2.77 18.43
C TYR A 32 0.34 3.01 18.32
N ARG A 33 0.83 3.34 17.13
CA ARG A 33 2.27 3.51 16.88
C ARG A 33 2.57 4.64 15.89
N PRO A 34 2.33 5.89 16.33
CA PRO A 34 2.48 7.06 15.44
C PRO A 34 3.92 7.26 14.97
N GLU A 35 4.93 7.01 15.82
CA GLU A 35 6.33 7.22 15.46
C GLU A 35 6.81 6.28 14.36
N VAL A 36 6.35 5.03 14.41
CA VAL A 36 6.67 4.03 13.38
C VAL A 36 6.11 4.47 12.04
N TRP A 37 4.86 4.91 12.02
CA TRP A 37 4.21 5.35 10.78
C TRP A 37 4.76 6.65 10.25
N GLU A 38 5.09 7.61 11.12
CA GLU A 38 5.72 8.86 10.70
C GLU A 38 7.02 8.58 9.96
N ARG A 39 7.90 7.75 10.52
CA ARG A 39 9.17 7.40 9.87
C ARG A 39 8.95 6.66 8.55
N ARG A 40 8.03 5.73 8.52
CA ARG A 40 7.73 4.93 7.32
C ARG A 40 7.17 5.81 6.20
N ILE A 41 6.20 6.65 6.50
CA ILE A 41 5.59 7.53 5.50
C ILE A 41 6.63 8.52 4.96
N MET A 42 7.43 9.14 5.84
CA MET A 42 8.46 10.06 5.38
C MET A 42 9.50 9.37 4.51
N TYR A 43 9.85 8.13 4.81
CA TYR A 43 10.73 7.33 3.96
C TYR A 43 10.18 7.21 2.54
N TYR A 44 8.91 6.85 2.40
CA TYR A 44 8.30 6.67 1.09
C TYR A 44 8.12 7.99 0.35
N LEU A 45 7.78 9.07 1.05
CA LEU A 45 7.64 10.39 0.44
C LEU A 45 8.97 10.92 -0.10
N ARG A 46 10.07 10.61 0.55
CA ARG A 46 11.41 11.04 0.08
C ARG A 46 11.88 10.24 -1.13
N ARG A 47 11.47 8.98 -1.23
CA ARG A 47 11.90 8.13 -2.33
C ARG A 47 11.14 8.40 -3.62
N ASP A 48 9.84 8.42 -3.54
CA ASP A 48 8.96 8.67 -4.69
C ASP A 48 7.62 9.19 -4.17
N PRO A 49 7.44 10.52 -4.12
CA PRO A 49 6.25 11.09 -3.49
C PRO A 49 4.94 10.75 -4.17
N ASP A 50 4.96 10.29 -5.42
CA ASP A 50 3.74 10.00 -6.17
C ASP A 50 3.42 8.49 -6.25
N ALA A 51 4.30 7.62 -5.75
CA ALA A 51 4.07 6.18 -5.82
C ALA A 51 3.03 5.70 -4.83
N SER A 52 3.11 6.18 -3.58
CA SER A 52 2.16 5.79 -2.54
C SER A 52 0.86 6.57 -2.70
N GLN A 53 -0.26 5.88 -2.49
CA GLN A 53 -1.59 6.43 -2.76
C GLN A 53 -2.48 6.33 -1.53
N VAL A 54 -3.43 7.25 -1.44
CA VAL A 54 -4.49 7.20 -0.43
C VAL A 54 -5.85 7.27 -1.12
N ALA A 55 -6.85 6.71 -0.45
CA ALA A 55 -8.25 6.78 -0.88
C ALA A 55 -9.00 7.71 0.07
N GLU A 56 -9.70 8.69 -0.50
CA GLU A 56 -10.56 9.61 0.25
C GLU A 56 -12.02 9.35 -0.04
N LEU A 57 -12.84 9.47 0.99
CA LEU A 57 -14.29 9.56 0.89
C LEU A 57 -14.75 10.73 1.75
N GLY A 58 -15.47 11.66 1.13
CA GLY A 58 -15.95 12.85 1.84
C GLY A 58 -14.84 13.68 2.47
N GLY A 59 -13.69 13.77 1.82
CA GLY A 59 -12.53 14.50 2.32
C GLY A 59 -11.74 13.79 3.42
N LYS A 60 -12.11 12.56 3.75
CA LYS A 60 -11.46 11.77 4.80
C LYS A 60 -10.70 10.62 4.19
N VAL A 61 -9.43 10.45 4.57
CA VAL A 61 -8.64 9.29 4.13
C VAL A 61 -9.17 8.03 4.81
N VAL A 62 -9.52 7.04 3.99
CA VAL A 62 -10.10 5.77 4.43
C VAL A 62 -9.28 4.56 3.99
N GLY A 63 -8.22 4.78 3.24
CA GLY A 63 -7.32 3.71 2.82
C GLY A 63 -6.00 4.26 2.33
N PHE A 64 -4.99 3.40 2.29
CA PHE A 64 -3.64 3.78 1.85
C PHE A 64 -2.91 2.58 1.28
N MET A 65 -1.92 2.85 0.43
CA MET A 65 -1.01 1.84 -0.10
C MET A 65 0.36 2.47 -0.27
N LEU A 66 1.37 1.92 0.42
CA LEU A 66 2.75 2.40 0.36
C LEU A 66 3.51 1.61 -0.70
N ALA A 67 4.13 2.33 -1.62
CA ALA A 67 4.87 1.73 -2.72
C ALA A 67 6.08 2.56 -3.08
N ASP A 68 7.06 1.92 -3.69
CA ASP A 68 8.21 2.61 -4.26
C ASP A 68 8.72 1.84 -5.48
N ILE A 69 9.62 2.48 -6.21
CA ILE A 69 10.28 1.88 -7.35
C ILE A 69 11.73 1.58 -6.97
N ARG A 70 12.22 0.42 -7.38
CA ARG A 70 13.58 -0.03 -7.06
C ARG A 70 14.24 -0.61 -8.30
N GLY A 71 15.54 -0.37 -8.42
CA GLY A 71 16.35 -0.97 -9.46
C GLY A 71 17.62 -1.55 -8.85
N GLY A 72 17.99 -2.77 -9.23
CA GLY A 72 19.18 -3.43 -8.72
C GLY A 72 19.05 -4.08 -7.35
N GLU A 73 17.90 -3.97 -6.71
CA GLU A 73 17.66 -4.60 -5.41
C GLU A 73 17.73 -6.11 -5.52
N PHE A 74 18.35 -6.75 -4.53
CA PHE A 74 18.49 -8.22 -4.50
C PHE A 74 19.13 -8.83 -5.76
N GLY A 75 20.00 -8.07 -6.43
CA GLY A 75 20.64 -8.53 -7.68
C GLY A 75 19.70 -8.58 -8.87
N LEU A 76 18.51 -8.02 -8.77
CA LEU A 76 17.56 -7.95 -9.87
C LEU A 76 17.89 -6.74 -10.74
N GLU A 77 18.20 -6.95 -12.01
CA GLU A 77 18.55 -5.86 -12.92
C GLU A 77 17.34 -5.06 -13.37
N GLU A 78 16.20 -5.72 -13.45
CA GLU A 78 14.96 -5.11 -13.89
C GLU A 78 14.43 -4.12 -12.88
N THR A 79 14.02 -2.94 -13.35
CA THR A 79 13.33 -1.96 -12.52
C THR A 79 11.96 -2.52 -12.14
N GLY A 80 11.70 -2.58 -10.85
CA GLY A 80 10.45 -3.10 -10.31
C GLY A 80 9.85 -2.19 -9.27
N GLY A 81 8.54 -2.29 -9.12
CA GLY A 81 7.81 -1.66 -8.03
C GLY A 81 7.69 -2.60 -6.85
N TRP A 82 7.60 -2.03 -5.67
CA TRP A 82 7.39 -2.78 -4.43
C TRP A 82 6.28 -2.15 -3.63
N ILE A 83 5.36 -2.97 -3.16
CA ILE A 83 4.31 -2.57 -2.23
C ILE A 83 4.70 -3.13 -0.87
N GLU A 84 4.79 -2.24 0.14
CA GLU A 84 5.17 -2.67 1.49
C GLU A 84 3.96 -2.90 2.37
N ARG A 85 3.06 -1.94 2.43
CA ARG A 85 1.90 -1.99 3.31
C ARG A 85 0.71 -1.33 2.66
N PHE A 86 -0.47 -1.85 2.98
CA PHE A 86 -1.71 -1.17 2.66
C PHE A 86 -2.77 -1.53 3.70
N GLY A 87 -3.77 -0.68 3.77
CA GLY A 87 -4.87 -0.91 4.69
C GLY A 87 -6.08 -0.09 4.28
N VAL A 88 -7.25 -0.60 4.63
CA VAL A 88 -8.53 0.08 4.44
C VAL A 88 -9.21 0.14 5.80
N ASP A 89 -9.70 1.34 6.16
CA ASP A 89 -10.46 1.53 7.39
C ASP A 89 -11.56 0.46 7.48
N PRO A 90 -11.69 -0.25 8.62
CA PRO A 90 -12.68 -1.31 8.77
C PRO A 90 -14.12 -0.91 8.40
N ASP A 91 -14.49 0.35 8.61
CA ASP A 91 -15.83 0.85 8.28
C ASP A 91 -16.06 1.01 6.77
N PHE A 92 -15.00 0.93 5.97
CA PHE A 92 -15.04 1.20 4.53
C PHE A 92 -14.59 0.01 3.70
N GLN A 93 -14.42 -1.15 4.30
CA GLN A 93 -14.08 -2.36 3.56
C GLN A 93 -15.27 -2.85 2.73
N GLY A 94 -14.98 -3.65 1.70
CA GLY A 94 -16.01 -4.16 0.81
C GLY A 94 -16.45 -3.20 -0.28
N ARG A 95 -15.73 -2.10 -0.48
CA ARG A 95 -16.02 -1.07 -1.50
C ARG A 95 -15.00 -1.04 -2.63
N SER A 96 -14.21 -2.10 -2.75
CA SER A 96 -13.14 -2.22 -3.76
C SER A 96 -12.04 -1.16 -3.65
N LEU A 97 -11.85 -0.58 -2.47
CA LEU A 97 -10.84 0.47 -2.27
C LEU A 97 -9.42 -0.05 -2.45
N GLY A 98 -9.14 -1.26 -1.97
CA GLY A 98 -7.84 -1.88 -2.14
C GLY A 98 -7.48 -2.05 -3.61
N ARG A 99 -8.42 -2.49 -4.43
CA ARG A 99 -8.22 -2.62 -5.87
C ARG A 99 -7.98 -1.26 -6.53
N LYS A 100 -8.76 -0.25 -6.17
CA LYS A 100 -8.58 1.10 -6.72
C LYS A 100 -7.23 1.70 -6.37
N LEU A 101 -6.79 1.51 -5.12
CA LEU A 101 -5.47 1.92 -4.69
C LEU A 101 -4.39 1.21 -5.49
N PHE A 102 -4.52 -0.10 -5.64
CA PHE A 102 -3.57 -0.91 -6.39
C PHE A 102 -3.47 -0.45 -7.84
N GLU A 103 -4.59 -0.22 -8.50
CA GLU A 103 -4.62 0.25 -9.89
C GLU A 103 -3.89 1.59 -10.04
N ALA A 104 -4.09 2.53 -9.11
CA ALA A 104 -3.41 3.81 -9.14
C ALA A 104 -1.90 3.67 -8.94
N VAL A 105 -1.48 2.81 -8.00
CA VAL A 105 -0.06 2.51 -7.78
C VAL A 105 0.55 1.92 -9.05
N VAL A 106 -0.09 0.96 -9.67
CA VAL A 106 0.41 0.31 -10.89
C VAL A 106 0.56 1.31 -12.04
N VAL A 107 -0.41 2.19 -12.22
CA VAL A 107 -0.34 3.23 -13.26
C VAL A 107 0.92 4.08 -13.06
N HIS A 108 1.18 4.52 -11.84
CA HIS A 108 2.37 5.32 -11.55
C HIS A 108 3.66 4.53 -11.78
N LEU A 109 3.74 3.30 -11.27
CA LEU A 109 4.93 2.47 -11.41
C LEU A 109 5.25 2.19 -12.88
N LYS A 110 4.25 1.94 -13.69
CA LYS A 110 4.44 1.76 -15.13
C LYS A 110 5.03 3.01 -15.79
N ARG A 111 4.54 4.18 -15.43
CA ARG A 111 5.07 5.45 -15.95
C ARG A 111 6.53 5.64 -15.59
N GLN A 112 6.95 5.10 -14.46
CA GLN A 112 8.35 5.17 -14.00
C GLN A 112 9.21 4.06 -14.56
N GLY A 113 8.68 3.23 -15.45
CA GLY A 113 9.46 2.20 -16.13
C GLY A 113 9.49 0.84 -15.42
N ALA A 114 8.67 0.64 -14.41
CA ALA A 114 8.59 -0.67 -13.75
C ALA A 114 7.91 -1.70 -14.66
N ALA A 115 8.53 -2.86 -14.80
CA ALA A 115 7.96 -3.97 -15.52
C ALA A 115 7.23 -4.96 -14.63
N THR A 116 7.55 -4.96 -13.35
CA THR A 116 6.95 -5.84 -12.35
C THR A 116 6.59 -5.07 -11.09
N VAL A 117 5.68 -5.62 -10.31
CA VAL A 117 5.41 -5.15 -8.94
C VAL A 117 5.47 -6.36 -8.03
N ARG A 118 6.15 -6.21 -6.91
CA ARG A 118 6.37 -7.27 -5.94
C ARG A 118 5.92 -6.85 -4.55
N THR A 119 5.62 -7.83 -3.72
CA THR A 119 5.30 -7.62 -2.31
C THR A 119 5.68 -8.86 -1.53
N LEU A 120 5.71 -8.71 -0.21
CA LEU A 120 5.88 -9.84 0.70
C LEU A 120 4.61 -9.97 1.54
N VAL A 121 4.19 -11.19 1.78
CA VAL A 121 3.01 -11.47 2.59
C VAL A 121 3.32 -12.63 3.54
N GLU A 122 2.88 -12.49 4.78
CA GLU A 122 2.99 -13.61 5.71
C GLU A 122 2.15 -14.78 5.22
N LYS A 123 2.74 -15.97 5.24
CA LYS A 123 2.05 -17.18 4.76
C LYS A 123 0.75 -17.46 5.50
N SER A 124 0.66 -17.02 6.76
CA SER A 124 -0.54 -17.18 7.58
C SER A 124 -1.66 -16.22 7.25
N ASP A 125 -1.37 -15.14 6.52
CA ASP A 125 -2.37 -14.12 6.17
C ASP A 125 -3.09 -14.51 4.89
N SER A 126 -4.08 -15.37 5.02
CA SER A 126 -4.82 -15.91 3.88
C SER A 126 -5.73 -14.87 3.21
N GLU A 127 -6.25 -13.91 3.96
CA GLU A 127 -7.08 -12.83 3.38
C GLU A 127 -6.25 -11.92 2.49
N LEU A 128 -5.09 -11.51 2.97
CA LEU A 128 -4.17 -10.68 2.20
C LEU A 128 -3.70 -11.44 0.95
N ALA A 129 -3.30 -12.70 1.10
CA ALA A 129 -2.88 -13.52 -0.03
C ALA A 129 -3.98 -13.67 -1.07
N SER A 130 -5.22 -13.88 -0.64
CA SER A 130 -6.37 -13.99 -1.55
C SER A 130 -6.60 -12.70 -2.32
N PHE A 131 -6.53 -11.56 -1.65
CA PHE A 131 -6.66 -10.26 -2.31
C PHE A 131 -5.57 -10.07 -3.37
N LEU A 132 -4.33 -10.35 -3.01
CA LEU A 132 -3.20 -10.19 -3.93
C LEU A 132 -3.34 -11.09 -5.16
N ARG A 133 -3.75 -12.34 -4.97
CA ARG A 133 -4.01 -13.25 -6.10
C ARG A 133 -5.14 -12.72 -6.98
N ALA A 134 -6.20 -12.19 -6.37
CA ALA A 134 -7.34 -11.67 -7.12
C ALA A 134 -6.99 -10.48 -8.01
N VAL A 135 -6.01 -9.65 -7.60
CA VAL A 135 -5.57 -8.53 -8.42
C VAL A 135 -4.47 -8.91 -9.42
N GLY A 136 -3.98 -10.16 -9.39
CA GLY A 136 -3.08 -10.67 -10.41
C GLY A 136 -1.69 -11.09 -9.93
N PHE A 137 -1.42 -11.05 -8.62
CA PHE A 137 -0.14 -11.54 -8.10
C PHE A 137 -0.05 -13.06 -8.18
N LYS A 138 1.12 -13.56 -8.44
CA LYS A 138 1.47 -14.98 -8.41
C LYS A 138 2.86 -15.11 -7.79
N ASP A 139 3.24 -16.36 -7.50
CA ASP A 139 4.53 -16.59 -6.86
C ASP A 139 5.67 -16.06 -7.73
N ALA A 140 6.54 -15.25 -7.12
CA ALA A 140 7.74 -14.77 -7.75
C ALA A 140 8.86 -15.82 -7.62
N PRO A 141 9.85 -15.83 -8.53
CA PRO A 141 11.00 -16.73 -8.41
C PRO A 141 12.00 -16.21 -7.35
N LEU A 142 11.50 -15.81 -6.19
CA LEU A 142 12.25 -15.24 -5.09
C LEU A 142 11.76 -15.88 -3.80
N ALA A 143 12.65 -16.03 -2.82
CA ALA A 143 12.31 -16.55 -1.52
C ALA A 143 12.71 -15.55 -0.44
N ALA A 144 11.85 -15.38 0.55
CA ALA A 144 12.20 -14.65 1.76
C ALA A 144 12.94 -15.62 2.69
N LEU A 145 14.14 -15.25 3.13
CA LEU A 145 14.95 -16.05 4.04
C LEU A 145 15.15 -15.28 5.33
N GLU A 146 15.09 -15.98 6.45
CA GLU A 146 15.36 -15.36 7.75
C GLU A 146 16.18 -16.29 8.64
N MET A 147 16.92 -15.69 9.56
CA MET A 147 17.68 -16.40 10.57
C MET A 147 17.58 -15.65 11.89
N ARG A 148 17.24 -16.33 12.95
CA ARG A 148 17.24 -15.69 14.28
C ARG A 148 18.67 -15.53 14.76
N ILE A 149 18.96 -14.36 15.30
CA ILE A 149 20.29 -14.01 15.81
C ILE A 149 20.25 -13.60 17.29
N SER A 150 19.10 -13.69 17.91
CA SER A 150 18.92 -13.42 19.33
C SER A 150 17.83 -14.30 19.91
#